data_e3ec48e43f0f4b3ebac137f2db0e4a2e
#
_entry.id   e3ec48e43f0f4b3ebac137f2db0e4a2e
#
_cell.length_a   1.000
_cell.length_b   1.000
_cell.length_c   1.000
_cell.angle_alpha   90.00
_cell.angle_beta   90.00
_cell.angle_gamma   90.00
#
_symmetry.space_group_name_H-M   'P 1'
#
loop_
_entity.id
_entity.type
_entity.pdbx_description
1 polymer ?
#
loop_
_entity_poly.entity_id
_entity_poly.type
_entity_poly.pdbx_seq_one_letter_code
_entity_poly.pdbx_strand_id
1 'polypeptide(L)'
;MKKRLAIFGVIAALLMLAACSAAAPEYGTEQTQEQEQIVLHLFHYQGEAEEAYGHVIAAYEKAHPNVKIKSEFLNSENYNSTLDARIAVQDCPDLIGVHPGYAQALPLARAGYLADLSGQPCLENVRESDAETGSLAGSIYAAPTDLTYICTFYNADIFAQYDLPVPTTWQEFLDVCRKLKDEGITPLSVCYKDAWIQSLIPYALSATTIYRENPDFDREMADGTRHFDGAEWKKTFEMLKTLIDSGYVTENFLQTTYDQQLRAGVPERRTDRLRVLRRNGRHQLV
;
A
#
# COMPACT_ATOMS: atom_id res chain seq x y z
N MET A 1 -36.71 -72.31 -7.56
CA MET A 1 -35.71 -73.38 -7.31
C MET A 1 -34.60 -73.26 -8.34
N LYS A 2 -33.44 -72.73 -8.02
CA LYS A 2 -32.15 -72.64 -8.75
C LYS A 2 -31.41 -71.34 -8.34
N LYS A 3 -30.77 -71.36 -7.20
CA LYS A 3 -29.72 -70.36 -6.81
C LYS A 3 -29.17 -70.75 -5.43
N ARG A 4 -28.57 -71.95 -5.29
CA ARG A 4 -27.80 -72.34 -4.11
C ARG A 4 -26.76 -73.38 -4.53
N LEU A 5 -25.80 -73.03 -5.40
CA LEU A 5 -24.66 -73.90 -5.71
C LEU A 5 -23.47 -73.08 -6.32
N ALA A 6 -23.03 -72.02 -5.69
CA ALA A 6 -21.87 -71.27 -6.19
C ALA A 6 -21.03 -70.58 -5.06
N ILE A 7 -21.16 -71.01 -3.82
CA ILE A 7 -20.44 -70.42 -2.72
C ILE A 7 -19.40 -71.34 -2.04
N PHE A 8 -19.29 -72.55 -2.43
CA PHE A 8 -18.35 -73.57 -1.79
C PHE A 8 -17.01 -73.75 -2.52
N GLY A 9 -16.77 -73.04 -3.65
CA GLY A 9 -15.54 -73.19 -4.45
C GLY A 9 -14.41 -72.21 -4.18
N VAL A 10 -14.67 -71.14 -3.42
CA VAL A 10 -13.69 -70.01 -3.26
C VAL A 10 -12.94 -70.06 -1.91
N ILE A 11 -13.38 -70.91 -0.96
CA ILE A 11 -12.74 -70.98 0.40
C ILE A 11 -11.58 -71.95 0.45
N ALA A 12 -11.39 -72.86 -0.52
CA ALA A 12 -10.31 -73.87 -0.51
C ALA A 12 -8.99 -73.40 -1.16
N ALA A 13 -8.94 -72.19 -1.82
CA ALA A 13 -7.73 -71.77 -2.49
C ALA A 13 -6.91 -70.72 -1.67
N LEU A 14 -7.32 -70.37 -0.44
CA LEU A 14 -6.70 -69.31 0.40
C LEU A 14 -5.87 -69.93 1.58
N LEU A 15 -5.60 -71.21 1.65
CA LEU A 15 -4.91 -71.86 2.80
C LEU A 15 -3.57 -72.48 2.48
N MET A 16 -2.93 -72.24 1.33
CA MET A 16 -1.62 -72.80 0.97
C MET A 16 -0.59 -71.70 0.55
N LEU A 17 -0.49 -70.60 1.23
CA LEU A 17 0.59 -69.59 1.03
C LEU A 17 1.08 -69.00 2.36
N ALA A 18 1.22 -69.87 3.38
CA ALA A 18 1.81 -69.44 4.63
C ALA A 18 2.99 -70.33 4.99
N ALA A 19 4.11 -70.26 4.26
CA ALA A 19 5.41 -70.71 4.73
C ALA A 19 6.50 -70.27 3.73
N CYS A 20 7.01 -69.08 3.92
CA CYS A 20 8.39 -68.65 3.69
C CYS A 20 8.58 -67.26 4.26
N SER A 21 8.70 -67.16 5.57
CA SER A 21 9.18 -66.02 6.25
C SER A 21 10.70 -65.99 6.14
N ALA A 22 11.23 -65.24 5.14
CA ALA A 22 12.59 -64.74 5.16
C ALA A 22 12.48 -63.26 5.46
N ALA A 23 13.05 -62.85 6.58
CA ALA A 23 13.10 -61.44 7.00
C ALA A 23 13.82 -60.60 5.92
N ALA A 24 13.08 -59.80 5.21
CA ALA A 24 13.63 -58.72 4.40
C ALA A 24 13.86 -57.50 5.34
N PRO A 25 14.98 -56.74 5.19
CA PRO A 25 15.19 -55.54 5.97
C PRO A 25 14.07 -54.53 5.67
N GLU A 26 13.46 -54.02 6.71
CA GLU A 26 12.59 -52.88 6.62
C GLU A 26 13.39 -51.68 6.06
N TYR A 27 13.31 -51.48 4.76
CA TYR A 27 13.58 -50.17 4.17
C TYR A 27 12.41 -49.30 4.60
N GLY A 28 12.66 -48.47 5.62
CA GLY A 28 11.77 -47.35 5.96
C GLY A 28 11.67 -46.44 4.73
N THR A 29 10.63 -46.62 3.96
CA THR A 29 10.18 -45.59 3.04
C THR A 29 9.70 -44.43 3.92
N GLU A 30 10.61 -43.49 4.19
CA GLU A 30 10.18 -42.13 4.50
C GLU A 30 9.26 -41.70 3.35
N GLN A 31 7.97 -41.78 3.58
CA GLN A 31 7.00 -41.09 2.75
C GLN A 31 7.27 -39.61 2.98
N THR A 32 8.15 -39.06 2.15
CA THR A 32 8.19 -37.63 1.94
C THR A 32 6.79 -37.26 1.44
N GLN A 33 5.93 -36.81 2.32
CA GLN A 33 4.70 -36.16 1.90
C GLN A 33 5.16 -34.98 1.03
N GLU A 34 5.01 -35.10 -0.27
CA GLU A 34 5.11 -33.98 -1.17
C GLU A 34 4.08 -32.93 -0.67
N GLN A 35 4.55 -31.92 0.03
CA GLN A 35 3.70 -30.81 0.44
C GLN A 35 3.20 -30.17 -0.84
N GLU A 36 1.90 -30.18 -1.05
CA GLU A 36 1.24 -29.53 -2.17
C GLU A 36 1.72 -28.10 -2.29
N GLN A 37 2.20 -27.70 -3.47
CA GLN A 37 2.69 -26.36 -3.72
C GLN A 37 1.51 -25.39 -3.75
N ILE A 38 1.50 -24.44 -2.82
CA ILE A 38 0.53 -23.35 -2.75
C ILE A 38 1.04 -22.19 -3.60
N VAL A 39 0.25 -21.71 -4.55
CA VAL A 39 0.56 -20.52 -5.35
C VAL A 39 -0.40 -19.43 -4.94
N LEU A 40 0.13 -18.31 -4.43
CA LEU A 40 -0.64 -17.11 -4.09
C LEU A 40 -0.39 -16.01 -5.11
N HIS A 41 -1.42 -15.27 -5.47
CA HIS A 41 -1.37 -14.13 -6.36
C HIS A 41 -1.47 -12.84 -5.55
N LEU A 42 -0.44 -12.01 -5.62
CA LEU A 42 -0.40 -10.67 -5.04
C LEU A 42 -0.59 -9.63 -6.14
N PHE A 43 -1.59 -8.76 -6.01
CA PHE A 43 -1.83 -7.63 -6.89
C PHE A 43 -1.76 -6.32 -6.11
N HIS A 44 -0.88 -5.39 -6.51
CA HIS A 44 -0.58 -4.19 -5.73
C HIS A 44 -0.42 -2.93 -6.60
N TYR A 45 -0.77 -1.76 -6.03
CA TYR A 45 -0.73 -0.47 -6.72
C TYR A 45 0.60 0.30 -6.60
N GLN A 46 1.51 -0.12 -5.73
CA GLN A 46 2.81 0.56 -5.49
C GLN A 46 3.88 -0.02 -6.41
N GLY A 47 3.83 0.29 -7.70
CA GLY A 47 4.86 -0.16 -8.66
C GLY A 47 6.28 0.26 -8.29
N GLU A 48 6.45 1.41 -7.64
CA GLU A 48 7.73 1.90 -7.14
C GLU A 48 8.30 1.06 -5.98
N ALA A 49 7.47 0.28 -5.31
CA ALA A 49 7.87 -0.60 -4.21
C ALA A 49 8.11 -2.05 -4.64
N GLU A 50 7.97 -2.40 -5.93
CA GLU A 50 8.08 -3.77 -6.45
C GLU A 50 9.38 -4.46 -6.01
N GLU A 51 10.53 -3.76 -6.08
CA GLU A 51 11.83 -4.30 -5.65
C GLU A 51 11.83 -4.65 -4.14
N ALA A 52 11.25 -3.79 -3.32
CA ALA A 52 11.16 -4.02 -1.87
C ALA A 52 10.26 -5.20 -1.54
N TYR A 53 9.10 -5.29 -2.18
CA TYR A 53 8.21 -6.46 -2.06
C TYR A 53 8.89 -7.74 -2.56
N GLY A 54 9.66 -7.69 -3.64
CA GLY A 54 10.45 -8.82 -4.13
C GLY A 54 11.39 -9.40 -3.08
N HIS A 55 12.05 -8.55 -2.29
CA HIS A 55 12.89 -9.02 -1.17
C HIS A 55 12.08 -9.69 -0.05
N VAL A 56 10.91 -9.14 0.29
CA VAL A 56 10.01 -9.73 1.30
C VAL A 56 9.46 -11.06 0.83
N ILE A 57 9.00 -11.14 -0.43
CA ILE A 57 8.50 -12.37 -1.05
C ILE A 57 9.58 -13.47 -1.04
N ALA A 58 10.80 -13.15 -1.47
CA ALA A 58 11.89 -14.10 -1.48
C ALA A 58 12.24 -14.62 -0.07
N ALA A 59 12.19 -13.77 0.94
CA ALA A 59 12.40 -14.15 2.32
C ALA A 59 11.28 -15.07 2.85
N TYR A 60 10.03 -14.77 2.50
CA TYR A 60 8.88 -15.56 2.87
C TYR A 60 8.90 -16.97 2.20
N GLU A 61 9.14 -17.04 0.89
CA GLU A 61 9.26 -18.29 0.15
C GLU A 61 10.41 -19.16 0.65
N LYS A 62 11.51 -18.54 1.08
CA LYS A 62 12.62 -19.27 1.71
C LYS A 62 12.22 -19.91 3.05
N ALA A 63 11.39 -19.22 3.84
CA ALA A 63 10.87 -19.74 5.11
C ALA A 63 9.72 -20.75 4.92
N HIS A 64 9.01 -20.67 3.78
CA HIS A 64 7.86 -21.50 3.43
C HIS A 64 8.05 -22.14 2.04
N PRO A 65 8.89 -23.18 1.89
CA PRO A 65 9.29 -23.74 0.57
C PRO A 65 8.14 -24.28 -0.28
N ASN A 66 7.01 -24.62 0.35
CA ASN A 66 5.79 -25.07 -0.31
C ASN A 66 4.91 -23.91 -0.82
N VAL A 67 5.26 -22.65 -0.56
CA VAL A 67 4.52 -21.48 -1.02
C VAL A 67 5.27 -20.77 -2.13
N LYS A 68 4.55 -20.33 -3.17
CA LYS A 68 5.02 -19.45 -4.23
C LYS A 68 4.10 -18.23 -4.32
N ILE A 69 4.68 -17.04 -4.42
CA ILE A 69 3.94 -15.79 -4.56
C ILE A 69 4.20 -15.21 -5.94
N LYS A 70 3.17 -15.14 -6.76
CA LYS A 70 3.16 -14.43 -8.04
C LYS A 70 2.67 -13.01 -7.80
N SER A 71 3.55 -12.04 -7.98
CA SER A 71 3.23 -10.63 -7.76
C SER A 71 3.05 -9.89 -9.07
N GLU A 72 2.07 -9.00 -9.09
CA GLU A 72 1.80 -8.07 -10.17
C GLU A 72 1.65 -6.67 -9.56
N PHE A 73 2.42 -5.71 -10.09
CA PHE A 73 2.40 -4.32 -9.65
C PHE A 73 1.97 -3.42 -10.79
N LEU A 74 1.01 -2.55 -10.53
CA LEU A 74 0.60 -1.50 -11.47
C LEU A 74 0.79 -0.13 -10.80
N ASN A 75 0.83 0.92 -11.62
CA ASN A 75 0.68 2.26 -11.08
C ASN A 75 -0.77 2.48 -10.61
N SER A 76 -0.96 3.39 -9.64
CA SER A 76 -2.27 3.63 -9.00
C SER A 76 -3.39 3.96 -10.02
N GLU A 77 -3.05 4.60 -11.14
CA GLU A 77 -4.03 5.00 -12.16
C GLU A 77 -4.70 3.79 -12.84
N ASN A 78 -3.90 2.77 -13.20
CA ASN A 78 -4.39 1.56 -13.87
C ASN A 78 -4.85 0.50 -12.86
N TYR A 79 -4.34 0.53 -11.64
CA TYR A 79 -4.63 -0.47 -10.61
C TYR A 79 -6.11 -0.55 -10.27
N ASN A 80 -6.74 0.58 -9.93
CA ASN A 80 -8.14 0.60 -9.48
C ASN A 80 -9.09 0.06 -10.55
N SER A 81 -8.95 0.52 -11.79
CA SER A 81 -9.80 0.03 -12.91
C SER A 81 -9.60 -1.46 -13.21
N THR A 82 -8.36 -1.95 -13.07
CA THR A 82 -8.03 -3.37 -13.26
C THR A 82 -8.59 -4.21 -12.12
N LEU A 83 -8.47 -3.76 -10.86
CA LEU A 83 -9.03 -4.45 -9.71
C LEU A 83 -10.56 -4.55 -9.80
N ASP A 84 -11.24 -3.44 -10.15
CA ASP A 84 -12.69 -3.41 -10.32
C ASP A 84 -13.14 -4.38 -11.41
N ALA A 85 -12.41 -4.45 -12.53
CA ALA A 85 -12.71 -5.40 -13.60
C ALA A 85 -12.53 -6.86 -13.15
N ARG A 86 -11.47 -7.18 -12.38
CA ARG A 86 -11.25 -8.53 -11.82
C ARG A 86 -12.33 -8.92 -10.83
N ILE A 87 -12.71 -8.00 -9.94
CA ILE A 87 -13.82 -8.20 -8.99
C ILE A 87 -15.13 -8.51 -9.75
N ALA A 88 -15.43 -7.75 -10.81
CA ALA A 88 -16.66 -7.91 -11.57
C ALA A 88 -16.78 -9.29 -12.24
N VAL A 89 -15.66 -9.92 -12.62
CA VAL A 89 -15.62 -11.26 -13.24
C VAL A 89 -15.26 -12.37 -12.23
N GLN A 90 -15.19 -12.07 -10.94
CA GLN A 90 -14.85 -13.01 -9.87
C GLN A 90 -13.45 -13.64 -10.02
N ASP A 91 -12.51 -12.91 -10.63
CA ASP A 91 -11.08 -13.29 -10.79
C ASP A 91 -10.21 -12.44 -9.83
N CYS A 92 -10.57 -12.45 -8.54
CA CYS A 92 -9.81 -11.72 -7.52
C CYS A 92 -8.50 -12.44 -7.19
N PRO A 93 -7.37 -11.72 -7.13
CA PRO A 93 -6.14 -12.23 -6.53
C PRO A 93 -6.31 -12.57 -5.05
N ASP A 94 -5.46 -13.48 -4.53
CA ASP A 94 -5.50 -13.89 -3.12
C ASP A 94 -5.13 -12.77 -2.17
N LEU A 95 -4.20 -11.91 -2.59
CA LEU A 95 -3.74 -10.74 -1.85
C LEU A 95 -3.85 -9.49 -2.73
N ILE A 96 -4.46 -8.44 -2.21
CA ILE A 96 -4.60 -7.17 -2.92
C ILE A 96 -4.08 -6.00 -2.07
N GLY A 97 -3.38 -5.06 -2.68
CA GLY A 97 -3.06 -3.79 -2.07
C GLY A 97 -4.29 -2.87 -2.08
N VAL A 98 -4.65 -2.30 -0.94
CA VAL A 98 -5.82 -1.40 -0.85
C VAL A 98 -5.41 -0.06 -0.26
N HIS A 99 -5.97 1.02 -0.79
CA HIS A 99 -5.85 2.32 -0.14
C HIS A 99 -6.64 2.33 1.17
N PRO A 100 -6.09 2.94 2.24
CA PRO A 100 -6.70 2.91 3.57
C PRO A 100 -8.04 3.65 3.62
N GLY A 101 -8.83 3.31 4.62
CA GLY A 101 -10.05 4.03 4.98
C GLY A 101 -11.13 4.01 3.91
N TYR A 102 -11.84 5.13 3.82
CA TYR A 102 -12.97 5.31 2.91
C TYR A 102 -12.58 5.37 1.42
N ALA A 103 -11.29 5.51 1.12
CA ALA A 103 -10.83 5.53 -0.27
C ALA A 103 -11.05 4.18 -0.97
N GLN A 104 -10.77 3.04 -0.28
CA GLN A 104 -10.92 1.73 -0.91
C GLN A 104 -11.17 0.60 0.12
N ALA A 105 -10.40 0.49 1.20
CA ALA A 105 -10.48 -0.64 2.12
C ALA A 105 -11.89 -0.83 2.71
N LEU A 106 -12.50 0.23 3.24
CA LEU A 106 -13.82 0.12 3.87
C LEU A 106 -14.97 -0.14 2.87
N PRO A 107 -15.04 0.49 1.68
CA PRO A 107 -16.00 0.09 0.64
C PRO A 107 -15.88 -1.37 0.24
N LEU A 108 -14.68 -1.91 0.03
CA LEU A 108 -14.47 -3.31 -0.31
C LEU A 108 -14.84 -4.26 0.83
N ALA A 109 -14.54 -3.89 2.07
CA ALA A 109 -14.97 -4.65 3.25
C ALA A 109 -16.49 -4.70 3.37
N ARG A 110 -17.19 -3.57 3.20
CA ARG A 110 -18.67 -3.50 3.19
C ARG A 110 -19.29 -4.34 2.09
N ALA A 111 -18.65 -4.43 0.94
CA ALA A 111 -19.11 -5.24 -0.17
C ALA A 111 -18.78 -6.74 -0.01
N GLY A 112 -18.04 -7.13 1.05
CA GLY A 112 -17.69 -8.53 1.33
C GLY A 112 -16.54 -9.08 0.48
N TYR A 113 -15.72 -8.21 -0.11
CA TYR A 113 -14.56 -8.63 -0.92
C TYR A 113 -13.29 -8.86 -0.11
N LEU A 114 -13.25 -8.38 1.15
CA LEU A 114 -12.10 -8.56 2.04
C LEU A 114 -12.44 -9.54 3.17
N ALA A 115 -11.49 -10.40 3.50
CA ALA A 115 -11.60 -11.31 4.63
C ALA A 115 -11.36 -10.56 5.96
N ASP A 116 -12.01 -11.01 7.03
CA ASP A 116 -11.74 -10.53 8.40
C ASP A 116 -10.36 -11.05 8.84
N LEU A 117 -9.45 -10.13 9.14
CA LEU A 117 -8.10 -10.39 9.62
C LEU A 117 -7.98 -10.29 11.14
N SER A 118 -9.07 -10.02 11.86
CA SER A 118 -9.04 -9.85 13.31
C SER A 118 -8.41 -11.06 13.99
N GLY A 119 -7.43 -10.83 14.87
CA GLY A 119 -6.71 -11.88 15.58
C GLY A 119 -5.67 -12.64 14.74
N GLN A 120 -5.44 -12.25 13.50
CA GLN A 120 -4.40 -12.86 12.66
C GLN A 120 -2.99 -12.39 13.07
N PRO A 121 -1.95 -13.26 12.96
CA PRO A 121 -0.59 -12.93 13.37
C PRO A 121 0.01 -11.72 12.65
N CYS A 122 -0.45 -11.39 11.44
CA CYS A 122 0.00 -10.21 10.71
C CYS A 122 -0.31 -8.87 11.42
N LEU A 123 -1.22 -8.89 12.40
CA LEU A 123 -1.60 -7.71 13.17
C LEU A 123 -0.89 -7.59 14.52
N GLU A 124 -0.12 -8.59 14.98
CA GLU A 124 0.50 -8.60 16.30
C GLU A 124 1.44 -7.41 16.58
N ASN A 125 2.11 -6.90 15.53
CA ASN A 125 3.04 -5.78 15.64
C ASN A 125 2.49 -4.48 15.01
N VAL A 126 1.20 -4.43 14.70
CA VAL A 126 0.53 -3.25 14.15
C VAL A 126 -0.04 -2.43 15.30
N ARG A 127 0.20 -1.11 15.28
CA ARG A 127 -0.43 -0.22 16.28
C ARG A 127 -1.94 -0.15 16.02
N GLU A 128 -2.71 -0.10 17.08
CA GLU A 128 -4.18 -0.02 17.01
C GLU A 128 -4.66 1.15 16.14
N SER A 129 -4.04 2.34 16.29
CA SER A 129 -4.35 3.52 15.47
C SER A 129 -4.11 3.31 13.97
N ASP A 130 -3.13 2.48 13.60
CA ASP A 130 -2.84 2.20 12.19
C ASP A 130 -3.83 1.16 11.64
N ALA A 131 -4.22 0.18 12.45
CA ALA A 131 -5.21 -0.83 12.08
C ALA A 131 -6.62 -0.23 11.92
N GLU A 132 -6.95 0.88 12.60
CA GLU A 132 -8.25 1.57 12.46
C GLU A 132 -8.55 1.96 11.01
N THR A 133 -7.54 2.29 10.21
CA THR A 133 -7.72 2.65 8.80
C THR A 133 -8.23 1.51 7.91
N GLY A 134 -8.10 0.28 8.37
CA GLY A 134 -8.63 -0.94 7.75
C GLY A 134 -9.81 -1.56 8.49
N SER A 135 -10.35 -0.88 9.52
CA SER A 135 -11.37 -1.44 10.40
C SER A 135 -12.78 -1.00 10.03
N LEU A 136 -13.72 -1.94 10.11
CA LEU A 136 -15.15 -1.72 9.87
C LEU A 136 -15.97 -2.50 10.90
N ALA A 137 -16.83 -1.81 11.65
CA ALA A 137 -17.75 -2.41 12.64
C ALA A 137 -17.05 -3.31 13.67
N GLY A 138 -15.80 -2.99 14.04
CA GLY A 138 -15.03 -3.72 15.04
C GLY A 138 -14.19 -4.88 14.51
N SER A 139 -14.25 -5.17 13.21
CA SER A 139 -13.37 -6.15 12.54
C SER A 139 -12.33 -5.43 11.67
N ILE A 140 -11.14 -6.05 11.50
CA ILE A 140 -10.03 -5.52 10.71
C ILE A 140 -9.98 -6.27 9.38
N TYR A 141 -10.08 -5.56 8.26
CA TYR A 141 -10.14 -6.11 6.90
C TYR A 141 -8.90 -5.80 6.06
N ALA A 142 -8.04 -4.90 6.51
CA ALA A 142 -6.77 -4.60 5.86
C ALA A 142 -5.67 -4.40 6.90
N ALA A 143 -4.52 -5.04 6.67
CA ALA A 143 -3.33 -4.87 7.48
C ALA A 143 -2.43 -3.80 6.86
N PRO A 144 -2.02 -2.75 7.61
CA PRO A 144 -1.08 -1.76 7.12
C PRO A 144 0.30 -2.39 6.90
N THR A 145 0.88 -2.12 5.73
CA THR A 145 2.21 -2.62 5.34
C THR A 145 3.29 -1.57 5.48
N ASP A 146 2.92 -0.31 5.40
CA ASP A 146 3.82 0.85 5.51
C ASP A 146 3.09 2.08 6.06
N LEU A 147 3.85 3.13 6.33
CA LEU A 147 3.34 4.43 6.72
C LEU A 147 3.89 5.50 5.79
N THR A 148 3.00 6.29 5.23
CA THR A 148 3.34 7.42 4.37
C THR A 148 2.97 8.72 5.06
N TYR A 149 3.91 9.67 5.05
CA TYR A 149 3.70 11.01 5.58
C TYR A 149 3.59 12.01 4.43
N ILE A 150 2.52 12.83 4.46
CA ILE A 150 2.39 13.97 3.56
C ILE A 150 2.97 15.17 4.29
N CYS A 151 4.11 15.68 3.79
CA CYS A 151 4.81 16.81 4.37
C CYS A 151 5.50 17.64 3.28
N THR A 152 5.87 18.87 3.64
CA THR A 152 6.65 19.74 2.77
C THR A 152 8.14 19.51 3.00
N PHE A 153 8.84 19.07 1.95
CA PHE A 153 10.29 18.96 1.95
C PHE A 153 10.88 20.26 1.43
N TYR A 154 12.00 20.70 2.00
CA TYR A 154 12.71 21.86 1.53
C TYR A 154 14.18 21.56 1.22
N ASN A 155 14.76 22.32 0.29
CA ASN A 155 16.17 22.22 -0.05
C ASN A 155 16.98 23.04 0.95
N ALA A 156 17.68 22.36 1.88
CA ALA A 156 18.45 23.01 2.93
C ALA A 156 19.58 23.91 2.40
N ASP A 157 20.18 23.58 1.25
CA ASP A 157 21.24 24.40 0.65
C ASP A 157 20.67 25.73 0.11
N ILE A 158 19.47 25.71 -0.51
CA ILE A 158 18.79 26.92 -0.94
C ILE A 158 18.39 27.77 0.27
N PHE A 159 17.84 27.16 1.32
CA PHE A 159 17.47 27.88 2.52
C PHE A 159 18.68 28.55 3.18
N ALA A 160 19.82 27.84 3.25
CA ALA A 160 21.06 28.41 3.78
C ALA A 160 21.63 29.51 2.87
N GLN A 161 21.58 29.34 1.54
CA GLN A 161 22.09 30.32 0.57
C GLN A 161 21.37 31.67 0.66
N TYR A 162 20.04 31.64 0.89
CA TYR A 162 19.20 32.84 0.93
C TYR A 162 18.82 33.28 2.34
N ASP A 163 19.47 32.69 3.36
CA ASP A 163 19.18 32.97 4.77
C ASP A 163 17.68 32.92 5.08
N LEU A 164 17.04 31.78 4.72
CA LEU A 164 15.62 31.53 4.92
C LEU A 164 15.38 30.76 6.22
N PRO A 165 14.53 31.24 7.12
CA PRO A 165 14.10 30.44 8.26
C PRO A 165 13.13 29.35 7.77
N VAL A 166 13.09 28.21 8.47
CA VAL A 166 12.04 27.22 8.27
C VAL A 166 10.72 27.81 8.78
N PRO A 167 9.68 27.95 7.92
CA PRO A 167 8.44 28.60 8.30
C PRO A 167 7.65 27.73 9.29
N THR A 168 7.09 28.35 10.32
CA THR A 168 6.23 27.73 11.34
C THR A 168 4.78 28.17 11.23
N THR A 169 4.51 29.20 10.44
CA THR A 169 3.17 29.74 10.19
C THR A 169 2.90 29.87 8.70
N TRP A 170 1.62 29.93 8.33
CA TRP A 170 1.20 30.16 6.94
C TRP A 170 1.78 31.45 6.36
N GLN A 171 1.81 32.53 7.15
CA GLN A 171 2.35 33.80 6.70
C GLN A 171 3.85 33.73 6.44
N GLU A 172 4.61 33.13 7.33
CA GLU A 172 6.05 32.88 7.14
C GLU A 172 6.32 32.02 5.90
N PHE A 173 5.47 31.01 5.66
CA PHE A 173 5.56 30.19 4.47
C PHE A 173 5.37 31.00 3.17
N LEU A 174 4.36 31.89 3.14
CA LEU A 174 4.15 32.81 2.02
C LEU A 174 5.31 33.80 1.85
N ASP A 175 5.92 34.28 2.95
CA ASP A 175 7.06 35.19 2.92
C ASP A 175 8.30 34.50 2.34
N VAL A 176 8.55 33.23 2.70
CA VAL A 176 9.60 32.39 2.09
C VAL A 176 9.33 32.20 0.59
N CYS A 177 8.10 31.85 0.19
CA CYS A 177 7.73 31.69 -1.22
C CYS A 177 7.94 32.98 -2.00
N ARG A 178 7.57 34.12 -1.46
CA ARG A 178 7.79 35.44 -2.10
C ARG A 178 9.28 35.72 -2.30
N LYS A 179 10.10 35.54 -1.24
CA LYS A 179 11.55 35.77 -1.32
C LYS A 179 12.22 34.89 -2.37
N LEU A 180 11.86 33.61 -2.43
CA LEU A 180 12.39 32.71 -3.46
C LEU A 180 11.97 33.15 -4.86
N LYS A 181 10.71 33.53 -5.06
CA LYS A 181 10.22 34.03 -6.34
C LYS A 181 10.94 35.30 -6.79
N ASP A 182 11.18 36.25 -5.89
CA ASP A 182 11.90 37.50 -6.18
C ASP A 182 13.35 37.22 -6.61
N GLU A 183 13.94 36.11 -6.16
CA GLU A 183 15.25 35.61 -6.59
C GLU A 183 15.20 34.74 -7.87
N GLY A 184 14.04 34.65 -8.52
CA GLY A 184 13.85 33.86 -9.76
C GLY A 184 13.79 32.35 -9.53
N ILE A 185 13.60 31.91 -8.30
CA ILE A 185 13.48 30.49 -7.92
C ILE A 185 12.00 30.14 -7.80
N THR A 186 11.55 29.08 -8.48
CA THR A 186 10.21 28.53 -8.29
C THR A 186 10.06 27.99 -6.86
N PRO A 187 9.20 28.58 -6.02
CA PRO A 187 9.11 28.21 -4.61
C PRO A 187 8.66 26.76 -4.37
N LEU A 188 7.66 26.32 -5.14
CA LEU A 188 7.01 25.01 -4.98
C LEU A 188 7.08 24.22 -6.28
N SER A 189 7.71 23.07 -6.22
CA SER A 189 7.69 22.10 -7.31
C SER A 189 6.37 21.33 -7.25
N VAL A 190 5.49 21.55 -8.23
CA VAL A 190 4.15 20.96 -8.30
C VAL A 190 3.94 20.33 -9.67
N CYS A 191 3.27 19.15 -9.70
CA CYS A 191 2.94 18.40 -10.90
C CYS A 191 1.51 17.87 -10.81
N TYR A 192 0.56 18.45 -11.53
CA TYR A 192 -0.86 18.12 -11.43
C TYR A 192 -1.41 17.40 -12.67
N LYS A 193 -0.54 16.92 -13.56
CA LYS A 193 -1.00 16.09 -14.66
C LYS A 193 -1.55 14.75 -14.18
N ASP A 194 -0.91 14.16 -13.17
CA ASP A 194 -1.36 12.90 -12.57
C ASP A 194 -2.42 13.19 -11.50
N ALA A 195 -3.62 12.60 -11.65
CA ALA A 195 -4.80 12.95 -10.85
C ALA A 195 -4.58 12.75 -9.34
N TRP A 196 -3.88 11.70 -8.93
CA TRP A 196 -3.63 11.40 -7.52
C TRP A 196 -2.77 12.46 -6.81
N ILE A 197 -1.87 13.14 -7.54
CA ILE A 197 -1.02 14.20 -6.97
C ILE A 197 -1.85 15.44 -6.61
N GLN A 198 -2.95 15.69 -7.33
CA GLN A 198 -3.76 16.90 -7.12
C GLN A 198 -4.31 17.01 -5.69
N SER A 199 -4.50 15.89 -5.01
CA SER A 199 -4.98 15.84 -3.62
C SER A 199 -3.90 16.11 -2.56
N LEU A 200 -2.59 15.99 -2.88
CA LEU A 200 -1.54 16.02 -1.86
C LEU A 200 -1.38 17.38 -1.18
N ILE A 201 -1.43 18.50 -1.92
CA ILE A 201 -1.36 19.83 -1.31
C ILE A 201 -2.62 20.12 -0.50
N PRO A 202 -3.86 19.92 -1.01
CA PRO A 202 -5.06 19.99 -0.17
C PRO A 202 -4.97 19.13 1.11
N TYR A 203 -4.45 17.91 1.06
CA TYR A 203 -4.26 17.08 2.25
C TYR A 203 -3.26 17.68 3.24
N ALA A 204 -2.11 18.18 2.77
CA ALA A 204 -1.15 18.86 3.64
C ALA A 204 -1.78 20.10 4.33
N LEU A 205 -2.57 20.88 3.61
CA LEU A 205 -3.25 22.06 4.15
C LEU A 205 -4.40 21.67 5.09
N SER A 206 -5.17 20.63 4.76
CA SER A 206 -6.30 20.17 5.58
C SER A 206 -5.88 19.66 6.96
N ALA A 207 -4.64 19.20 7.11
CA ALA A 207 -4.09 18.85 8.42
C ALA A 207 -4.23 19.97 9.44
N THR A 208 -4.10 21.23 9.00
CA THR A 208 -4.20 22.43 9.86
C THR A 208 -5.55 23.15 9.77
N THR A 209 -6.27 23.03 8.68
CA THR A 209 -7.55 23.74 8.47
C THR A 209 -8.76 22.91 8.87
N ILE A 210 -8.62 21.59 8.94
CA ILE A 210 -9.70 20.63 9.19
C ILE A 210 -9.35 19.70 10.35
N TYR A 211 -8.39 18.78 10.14
CA TYR A 211 -8.17 17.63 11.03
C TYR A 211 -7.59 17.99 12.39
N ARG A 212 -6.88 19.12 12.50
CA ARG A 212 -6.41 19.63 13.80
C ARG A 212 -7.57 19.97 14.74
N GLU A 213 -8.67 20.48 14.21
CA GLU A 213 -9.84 20.89 15.01
C GLU A 213 -10.89 19.77 15.08
N ASN A 214 -10.96 18.92 14.05
CA ASN A 214 -11.91 17.83 13.97
C ASN A 214 -11.25 16.55 13.38
N PRO A 215 -10.66 15.68 14.22
CA PRO A 215 -10.07 14.42 13.77
C PRO A 215 -11.09 13.44 13.15
N ASP A 216 -12.37 13.55 13.50
CA ASP A 216 -13.45 12.70 13.02
C ASP A 216 -14.06 13.15 11.67
N PHE A 217 -13.49 14.17 11.04
CA PHE A 217 -14.09 14.82 9.88
C PHE A 217 -14.38 13.84 8.73
N ASP A 218 -13.49 12.88 8.45
CA ASP A 218 -13.70 11.88 7.40
C ASP A 218 -14.88 10.94 7.69
N ARG A 219 -15.07 10.59 8.95
CA ARG A 219 -16.25 9.81 9.37
C ARG A 219 -17.53 10.62 9.19
N GLU A 220 -17.51 11.89 9.55
CA GLU A 220 -18.64 12.81 9.38
C GLU A 220 -18.95 13.06 7.88
N MET A 221 -17.93 13.09 7.02
CA MET A 221 -18.11 13.12 5.56
C MET A 221 -18.75 11.84 5.04
N ALA A 222 -18.32 10.68 5.54
CA ALA A 222 -18.82 9.38 5.10
C ALA A 222 -20.27 9.10 5.53
N ASP A 223 -20.70 9.63 6.67
CA ASP A 223 -22.08 9.52 7.16
C ASP A 223 -23.00 10.67 6.65
N GLY A 224 -22.44 11.63 5.90
CA GLY A 224 -23.20 12.71 5.28
C GLY A 224 -23.52 13.88 6.20
N THR A 225 -22.93 13.96 7.40
CA THR A 225 -23.10 15.10 8.32
C THR A 225 -22.19 16.28 7.97
N ARG A 226 -21.15 16.04 7.16
CA ARG A 226 -20.26 17.07 6.59
C ARG A 226 -20.17 16.93 5.09
N HIS A 227 -19.81 18.04 4.41
CA HIS A 227 -19.72 18.12 2.96
C HIS A 227 -18.52 18.98 2.53
N PHE A 228 -18.06 18.81 1.27
CA PHE A 228 -16.94 19.58 0.70
C PHE A 228 -17.22 21.08 0.53
N ASP A 229 -18.47 21.54 0.61
CA ASP A 229 -18.86 22.93 0.54
C ASP A 229 -18.77 23.67 1.90
N GLY A 230 -18.31 23.01 2.95
CA GLY A 230 -18.07 23.57 4.28
C GLY A 230 -17.01 24.66 4.28
N ALA A 231 -17.02 25.49 5.34
CA ALA A 231 -16.09 26.60 5.50
C ALA A 231 -14.63 26.15 5.57
N GLU A 232 -14.38 24.97 6.13
CA GLU A 232 -13.07 24.36 6.33
C GLU A 232 -12.42 24.02 4.98
N TRP A 233 -13.17 23.38 4.08
CA TRP A 233 -12.72 23.10 2.73
C TRP A 233 -12.56 24.35 1.88
N LYS A 234 -13.45 25.32 2.00
CA LYS A 234 -13.29 26.63 1.34
C LYS A 234 -11.99 27.29 1.74
N LYS A 235 -11.67 27.32 3.04
CA LYS A 235 -10.39 27.84 3.53
C LYS A 235 -9.21 27.09 2.96
N THR A 236 -9.26 25.75 2.95
CA THR A 236 -8.20 24.89 2.38
C THR A 236 -7.95 25.22 0.91
N PHE A 237 -9.01 25.32 0.09
CA PHE A 237 -8.88 25.65 -1.33
C PHE A 237 -8.51 27.12 -1.60
N GLU A 238 -8.89 28.05 -0.73
CA GLU A 238 -8.43 29.44 -0.80
C GLU A 238 -6.92 29.55 -0.56
N MET A 239 -6.38 28.75 0.38
CA MET A 239 -4.94 28.67 0.60
C MET A 239 -4.23 28.08 -0.62
N LEU A 240 -4.72 26.99 -1.20
CA LEU A 240 -4.20 26.42 -2.45
C LEU A 240 -4.25 27.44 -3.59
N LYS A 241 -5.39 28.10 -3.77
CA LYS A 241 -5.58 29.15 -4.78
C LYS A 241 -4.57 30.29 -4.60
N THR A 242 -4.29 30.69 -3.38
CA THR A 242 -3.27 31.70 -3.07
C THR A 242 -1.90 31.31 -3.60
N LEU A 243 -1.48 30.06 -3.43
CA LEU A 243 -0.19 29.57 -3.94
C LEU A 243 -0.12 29.62 -5.47
N ILE A 244 -1.20 29.23 -6.14
CA ILE A 244 -1.30 29.21 -7.61
C ILE A 244 -1.35 30.62 -8.16
N ASP A 245 -2.26 31.46 -7.69
CA ASP A 245 -2.46 32.82 -8.18
C ASP A 245 -1.25 33.73 -7.95
N SER A 246 -0.52 33.49 -6.85
CA SER A 246 0.74 34.17 -6.56
C SER A 246 1.90 33.72 -7.45
N GLY A 247 1.71 32.68 -8.29
CA GLY A 247 2.77 32.11 -9.12
C GLY A 247 3.90 31.50 -8.31
N TYR A 248 3.57 30.85 -7.19
CA TYR A 248 4.54 30.15 -6.34
C TYR A 248 4.76 28.71 -6.76
N VAL A 249 3.97 28.19 -7.69
CA VAL A 249 4.03 26.81 -8.21
C VAL A 249 4.76 26.77 -9.56
N THR A 250 5.20 25.58 -9.95
CA THR A 250 5.80 25.32 -11.27
C THR A 250 4.93 25.87 -12.41
N GLU A 251 5.50 26.56 -13.39
CA GLU A 251 4.75 27.28 -14.45
C GLU A 251 3.80 26.37 -15.23
N ASN A 252 4.22 25.18 -15.59
CA ASN A 252 3.42 24.23 -16.38
C ASN A 252 2.92 23.05 -15.53
N PHE A 253 2.55 23.29 -14.26
CA PHE A 253 2.20 22.24 -13.31
C PHE A 253 1.07 21.33 -13.77
N LEU A 254 0.08 21.83 -14.53
CA LEU A 254 -1.03 21.04 -15.06
C LEU A 254 -0.62 20.03 -16.17
N GLN A 255 0.54 20.26 -16.82
CA GLN A 255 1.08 19.39 -17.85
C GLN A 255 2.26 18.54 -17.37
N THR A 256 2.78 18.82 -16.18
CA THR A 256 3.95 18.14 -15.60
C THR A 256 3.50 16.87 -14.89
N THR A 257 4.10 15.72 -15.26
CA THR A 257 3.90 14.44 -14.56
C THR A 257 4.78 14.33 -13.32
N TYR A 258 4.45 13.43 -12.44
CA TYR A 258 5.27 13.08 -11.26
C TYR A 258 6.69 12.68 -11.65
N ASP A 259 6.83 11.81 -12.64
CA ASP A 259 8.13 11.38 -13.15
C ASP A 259 8.97 12.53 -13.73
N GLN A 260 8.34 13.47 -14.44
CA GLN A 260 9.02 14.66 -14.95
C GLN A 260 9.50 15.56 -13.81
N GLN A 261 8.70 15.74 -12.78
CA GLN A 261 9.05 16.51 -11.59
C GLN A 261 10.24 15.89 -10.84
N LEU A 262 10.22 14.56 -10.63
CA LEU A 262 11.32 13.85 -9.97
C LEU A 262 12.65 14.05 -10.71
N ARG A 263 12.64 13.97 -12.04
CA ARG A 263 13.84 14.16 -12.88
C ARG A 263 14.34 15.61 -12.86
N ALA A 264 13.44 16.58 -12.84
CA ALA A 264 13.80 18.00 -12.81
C ALA A 264 14.32 18.46 -11.44
N GLY A 265 13.82 17.86 -10.34
CA GLY A 265 14.16 18.24 -8.97
C GLY A 265 15.42 17.59 -8.40
N VAL A 266 15.99 16.58 -9.07
CA VAL A 266 17.20 15.87 -8.63
C VAL A 266 18.36 16.24 -9.54
N PRO A 267 19.30 17.11 -9.13
CA PRO A 267 20.55 17.29 -9.86
C PRO A 267 21.25 15.94 -10.00
N GLU A 268 21.73 15.59 -11.19
CA GLU A 268 22.38 14.28 -11.52
C GLU A 268 23.47 13.84 -10.54
N ARG A 269 24.03 14.76 -9.77
CA ARG A 269 25.07 14.49 -8.77
C ARG A 269 24.55 14.05 -7.39
N ARG A 270 23.22 13.97 -7.15
CA ARG A 270 22.65 13.68 -5.82
C ARG A 270 22.00 12.29 -5.64
N THR A 271 21.89 11.49 -6.68
CA THR A 271 21.41 10.09 -6.55
C THR A 271 22.26 9.27 -5.58
N ASP A 272 23.57 9.56 -5.48
CA ASP A 272 24.47 8.90 -4.54
C ASP A 272 24.23 9.35 -3.08
N ARG A 273 23.83 10.61 -2.82
CA ARG A 273 23.53 11.08 -1.46
C ARG A 273 22.20 10.55 -0.92
N LEU A 274 21.19 10.40 -1.74
CA LEU A 274 19.92 9.76 -1.33
C LEU A 274 20.12 8.28 -0.99
N ARG A 275 21.02 7.56 -1.69
CA ARG A 275 21.43 6.21 -1.32
C ARG A 275 22.15 6.18 0.04
N VAL A 276 22.96 7.19 0.37
CA VAL A 276 23.66 7.30 1.66
C VAL A 276 22.68 7.62 2.80
N LEU A 277 21.67 8.47 2.57
CA LEU A 277 20.67 8.80 3.60
C LEU A 277 19.76 7.60 3.92
N ARG A 278 19.40 6.76 2.93
CA ARG A 278 18.74 5.47 3.16
C ARG A 278 19.59 4.49 3.98
N ARG A 279 20.91 4.61 3.92
CA ARG A 279 21.83 3.69 4.62
C ARG A 279 22.10 4.09 6.07
N ASN A 280 21.93 5.34 6.46
CA ASN A 280 22.36 5.86 7.76
C ASN A 280 21.22 6.17 8.75
N GLY A 281 19.96 5.90 8.43
CA GLY A 281 18.84 5.89 9.38
C GLY A 281 18.64 7.16 10.22
N ARG A 282 19.12 8.35 9.76
CA ARG A 282 18.91 9.60 10.50
C ARG A 282 18.01 10.53 9.70
N HIS A 283 16.71 10.42 9.99
CA HIS A 283 15.74 11.43 9.60
C HIS A 283 15.63 12.44 10.74
N GLN A 284 15.99 13.69 10.49
CA GLN A 284 15.47 14.79 11.28
C GLN A 284 14.12 15.19 10.64
N LEU A 285 13.03 14.77 11.29
CA LEU A 285 11.70 15.30 11.06
C LEU A 285 11.55 16.60 11.84
N VAL A 286 11.17 17.67 11.18
CA VAL A 286 10.71 18.92 11.79
C VAL A 286 9.23 19.06 11.54
#